data_596f1c9cf8e77efb939b423dccb04032
#
_entry.id   596f1c9cf8e77efb939b423dccb04032
#
_cell.length_a   1.000
_cell.length_b   1.000
_cell.length_c   1.000
_cell.angle_alpha   90.00
_cell.angle_beta   90.00
_cell.angle_gamma   90.00
#
_symmetry.space_group_name_H-M   'P 1'
#
loop_
_entity.id
_entity.type
_entity.pdbx_description
1 polymer ?
#
loop_
_entity_poly.entity_id
_entity_poly.type
_entity_poly.pdbx_seq_one_letter_code
_entity_poly.pdbx_strand_id
1 'polypeptide(L)'
;ELKAIPTKAETGPIGGDLSHEFIILADTGESEIYLDKDILNFDPSNLKYSENSFLEISNHYSKYYSATTEMHNKDKFEKITTKKSQMKKKGIEVGHIFYFGQKYSKPLNAIVNSKDGKNVNVYMGSYGIGVSRLVGAVIEAKYNNNIMKWPKSITPFHVAIINLGKKNDSISKKAFKLYDELL
;
A
#
# COMPACT_ATOMS: atom_id res chain seq x y z
N GLU A 1 -9.62 -3.45 -6.41
CA GLU A 1 -9.11 -3.92 -5.13
C GLU A 1 -8.54 -2.75 -4.31
N LEU A 2 -7.57 -2.97 -3.41
CA LEU A 2 -6.94 -1.88 -2.66
C LEU A 2 -5.74 -1.34 -3.43
N LYS A 3 -5.60 0.00 -3.46
CA LYS A 3 -4.43 0.66 -4.01
C LYS A 3 -3.67 1.36 -2.89
N ALA A 4 -2.44 0.93 -2.65
CA ALA A 4 -1.51 1.61 -1.77
C ALA A 4 -0.65 2.56 -2.61
N ILE A 5 -0.70 3.85 -2.28
CA ILE A 5 -0.03 4.92 -3.04
C ILE A 5 1.29 5.23 -2.37
N PRO A 6 2.43 5.10 -3.06
CA PRO A 6 3.71 5.55 -2.53
C PRO A 6 3.71 7.08 -2.42
N THR A 7 3.83 7.58 -1.21
CA THR A 7 3.72 8.98 -0.84
C THR A 7 5.01 9.42 -0.17
N LYS A 8 5.63 10.50 -0.65
CA LYS A 8 6.84 11.05 -0.05
C LYS A 8 6.56 11.47 1.40
N ALA A 9 7.38 10.98 2.33
CA ALA A 9 7.23 11.18 3.76
C ALA A 9 8.54 11.65 4.41
N GLU A 10 8.46 12.18 5.63
CA GLU A 10 9.63 12.48 6.43
C GLU A 10 10.33 11.20 6.88
N THR A 11 11.65 11.29 7.01
CA THR A 11 12.45 10.17 7.55
C THR A 11 12.35 10.05 9.06
N GLY A 12 11.84 11.07 9.74
CA GLY A 12 11.69 11.11 11.19
C GLY A 12 12.99 10.84 11.97
N PRO A 13 12.90 10.37 13.22
CA PRO A 13 14.07 10.10 14.07
C PRO A 13 14.98 9.01 13.50
N ILE A 14 14.44 8.06 12.74
CA ILE A 14 15.23 7.00 12.10
C ILE A 14 16.19 7.58 11.04
N GLY A 15 15.80 8.68 10.41
CA GLY A 15 16.59 9.41 9.43
C GLY A 15 16.82 8.62 8.15
N GLY A 16 17.84 9.05 7.38
CA GLY A 16 18.15 8.53 6.05
C GLY A 16 17.96 9.59 4.99
N ASP A 17 18.17 9.23 3.72
CA ASP A 17 18.16 10.18 2.61
C ASP A 17 16.78 10.27 1.94
N LEU A 18 15.97 9.21 2.05
CA LEU A 18 14.68 9.12 1.38
C LEU A 18 13.73 8.22 2.16
N SER A 19 12.44 8.60 2.18
CA SER A 19 11.37 7.84 2.82
C SER A 19 10.08 7.98 2.02
N HIS A 20 9.33 6.87 1.93
CA HIS A 20 7.97 6.85 1.37
C HIS A 20 7.05 6.01 2.24
N GLU A 21 5.89 6.55 2.53
CA GLU A 21 4.76 5.82 3.08
C GLU A 21 3.90 5.25 1.96
N PHE A 22 3.29 4.09 2.21
CA PHE A 22 2.27 3.51 1.35
C PHE A 22 0.91 3.77 1.96
N ILE A 23 0.13 4.62 1.31
CA ILE A 23 -1.14 5.13 1.83
C ILE A 23 -2.33 4.53 1.05
N ILE A 24 -3.29 3.98 1.78
CA ILE A 24 -4.61 3.62 1.24
C ILE A 24 -5.57 4.76 1.53
N LEU A 25 -6.25 5.28 0.49
CA LEU A 25 -7.21 6.36 0.66
C LEU A 25 -8.43 5.89 1.45
N ALA A 26 -8.72 6.61 2.53
CA ALA A 26 -9.90 6.41 3.37
C ALA A 26 -10.23 7.75 4.06
N ASP A 27 -11.50 8.13 4.07
CA ASP A 27 -11.93 9.42 4.66
C ASP A 27 -11.72 9.47 6.19
N THR A 28 -11.62 8.31 6.83
CA THR A 28 -11.31 8.12 8.25
C THR A 28 -9.81 8.07 8.55
N GLY A 29 -8.95 8.15 7.51
CA GLY A 29 -7.50 8.08 7.67
C GLY A 29 -6.93 9.21 8.52
N GLU A 30 -5.86 8.91 9.25
CA GLU A 30 -5.12 9.85 10.09
C GLU A 30 -4.18 10.76 9.30
N SER A 31 -3.68 10.31 8.16
CA SER A 31 -2.72 11.05 7.34
C SER A 31 -3.41 11.89 6.26
N GLU A 32 -3.11 13.18 6.20
CA GLU A 32 -3.46 14.01 5.05
C GLU A 32 -2.37 13.94 4.00
N ILE A 33 -2.76 13.73 2.74
CA ILE A 33 -1.83 13.69 1.62
C ILE A 33 -2.28 14.59 0.47
N TYR A 34 -1.30 15.13 -0.23
CA TYR A 34 -1.46 15.91 -1.45
C TYR A 34 -0.96 15.09 -2.62
N LEU A 35 -1.79 14.83 -3.60
CA LEU A 35 -1.44 13.94 -4.71
C LEU A 35 -2.02 14.40 -6.05
N ASP A 36 -1.37 13.99 -7.11
CA ASP A 36 -1.95 13.99 -8.45
C ASP A 36 -2.91 12.81 -8.57
N LYS A 37 -4.19 13.07 -8.89
CA LYS A 37 -5.19 11.99 -9.01
C LYS A 37 -4.84 10.95 -10.07
N ASP A 38 -4.04 11.32 -11.09
CA ASP A 38 -3.67 10.41 -12.16
C ASP A 38 -2.73 9.28 -11.70
N ILE A 39 -2.10 9.43 -10.53
CA ILE A 39 -1.36 8.36 -9.84
C ILE A 39 -2.25 7.13 -9.55
N LEU A 40 -3.55 7.33 -9.43
CA LEU A 40 -4.54 6.28 -9.16
C LEU A 40 -4.88 5.41 -10.38
N ASN A 41 -4.49 5.84 -11.58
CA ASN A 41 -4.84 5.13 -12.82
C ASN A 41 -3.99 3.88 -13.06
N PHE A 42 -2.89 3.71 -12.33
CA PHE A 42 -1.99 2.59 -12.47
C PHE A 42 -2.33 1.45 -11.49
N ASP A 43 -2.27 0.23 -11.97
CA ASP A 43 -2.43 -0.98 -11.16
C ASP A 43 -1.25 -1.93 -11.41
N PRO A 44 -0.29 -2.02 -10.46
CA PRO A 44 0.87 -2.87 -10.60
C PRO A 44 0.56 -4.36 -10.38
N SER A 45 -0.63 -4.74 -9.93
CA SER A 45 -0.98 -6.11 -9.55
C SER A 45 -0.90 -7.12 -10.69
N ASN A 46 -1.00 -6.64 -11.93
CA ASN A 46 -0.93 -7.47 -13.14
C ASN A 46 0.49 -7.65 -13.68
N LEU A 47 1.48 -6.97 -13.10
CA LEU A 47 2.86 -7.08 -13.54
C LEU A 47 3.53 -8.31 -12.92
N LYS A 48 4.29 -9.05 -13.73
CA LYS A 48 5.14 -10.13 -13.22
C LYS A 48 6.34 -9.52 -12.47
N TYR A 49 6.71 -10.11 -11.33
CA TYR A 49 7.88 -9.66 -10.56
C TYR A 49 9.16 -9.90 -11.37
N SER A 50 9.82 -8.80 -11.75
CA SER A 50 11.10 -8.76 -12.44
C SER A 50 11.76 -7.40 -12.23
N GLU A 51 13.06 -7.28 -12.51
CA GLU A 51 13.74 -5.97 -12.46
C GLU A 51 13.07 -4.94 -13.38
N ASN A 52 12.67 -5.34 -14.57
CA ASN A 52 12.00 -4.44 -15.52
C ASN A 52 10.65 -3.96 -15.01
N SER A 53 9.85 -4.81 -14.36
CA SER A 53 8.57 -4.40 -13.77
C SER A 53 8.76 -3.47 -12.58
N PHE A 54 9.80 -3.65 -11.77
CA PHE A 54 10.12 -2.70 -10.69
C PHE A 54 10.51 -1.33 -11.22
N LEU A 55 11.28 -1.28 -12.30
CA LEU A 55 11.63 -0.02 -12.98
C LEU A 55 10.38 0.65 -13.58
N GLU A 56 9.48 -0.12 -14.19
CA GLU A 56 8.22 0.39 -14.73
C GLU A 56 7.36 1.00 -13.61
N ILE A 57 7.18 0.30 -12.49
CA ILE A 57 6.44 0.77 -11.33
C ILE A 57 7.08 2.06 -10.78
N SER A 58 8.38 2.06 -10.57
CA SER A 58 9.11 3.22 -10.06
C SER A 58 9.00 4.42 -11.01
N ASN A 59 9.19 4.20 -12.31
CA ASN A 59 9.07 5.24 -13.34
C ASN A 59 7.64 5.79 -13.46
N HIS A 60 6.63 4.95 -13.24
CA HIS A 60 5.24 5.42 -13.23
C HIS A 60 5.01 6.35 -12.05
N TYR A 61 5.25 5.89 -10.83
CA TYR A 61 4.97 6.68 -9.62
C TYR A 61 5.81 7.94 -9.52
N SER A 62 7.05 7.94 -9.99
CA SER A 62 7.92 9.13 -9.96
C SER A 62 7.46 10.28 -10.87
N LYS A 63 6.57 10.04 -11.83
CA LYS A 63 5.99 11.08 -12.70
C LYS A 63 4.96 11.95 -11.99
N TYR A 64 4.34 11.43 -10.96
CA TYR A 64 3.22 12.08 -10.28
C TYR A 64 3.66 12.63 -8.92
N TYR A 65 2.98 13.68 -8.49
CA TYR A 65 3.18 14.22 -7.16
C TYR A 65 2.38 13.39 -6.15
N SER A 66 3.03 12.97 -5.07
CA SER A 66 2.39 12.48 -3.86
C SER A 66 3.28 12.78 -2.66
N ALA A 67 2.74 13.47 -1.65
CA ALA A 67 3.47 13.85 -0.44
C ALA A 67 2.54 13.93 0.77
N THR A 68 3.06 13.56 1.95
CA THR A 68 2.40 13.85 3.23
C THR A 68 2.38 15.36 3.49
N THR A 69 1.62 15.81 4.48
CA THR A 69 1.53 17.23 4.83
C THR A 69 2.90 17.84 5.14
N GLU A 70 3.77 17.10 5.84
CA GLU A 70 5.10 17.54 6.26
C GLU A 70 6.04 17.72 5.06
N MET A 71 5.89 16.87 4.05
CA MET A 71 6.72 16.90 2.84
C MET A 71 6.08 17.67 1.68
N HIS A 72 4.89 18.23 1.89
CA HIS A 72 4.19 18.98 0.86
C HIS A 72 4.91 20.28 0.51
N ASN A 73 5.19 20.47 -0.77
CA ASN A 73 5.71 21.69 -1.34
C ASN A 73 4.71 22.25 -2.37
N LYS A 74 4.05 23.34 -2.04
CA LYS A 74 2.99 23.95 -2.83
C LYS A 74 3.47 24.34 -4.23
N ASP A 75 4.61 25.00 -4.35
CA ASP A 75 5.13 25.47 -5.65
C ASP A 75 5.45 24.30 -6.58
N LYS A 76 6.06 23.24 -6.03
CA LYS A 76 6.33 22.00 -6.75
C LYS A 76 5.05 21.30 -7.16
N PHE A 77 4.06 21.24 -6.27
CA PHE A 77 2.77 20.64 -6.54
C PHE A 77 2.03 21.34 -7.67
N GLU A 78 1.95 22.67 -7.63
CA GLU A 78 1.30 23.47 -8.66
C GLU A 78 2.05 23.43 -10.01
N LYS A 79 3.37 23.26 -9.99
CA LYS A 79 4.20 23.16 -11.20
C LYS A 79 4.04 21.81 -11.91
N ILE A 80 3.92 20.71 -11.16
CA ILE A 80 3.90 19.34 -11.70
C ILE A 80 2.48 18.89 -12.01
N THR A 81 1.50 19.30 -11.18
CA THR A 81 0.13 18.80 -11.22
C THR A 81 -0.83 19.86 -11.74
N THR A 82 -1.62 19.52 -12.74
CA THR A 82 -2.63 20.44 -13.24
C THR A 82 -3.71 20.70 -12.19
N LYS A 83 -4.31 21.89 -12.16
CA LYS A 83 -5.38 22.23 -11.19
C LYS A 83 -6.53 21.22 -11.16
N LYS A 84 -6.85 20.60 -12.30
CA LYS A 84 -7.89 19.56 -12.39
C LYS A 84 -7.46 18.21 -11.79
N SER A 85 -6.17 17.95 -11.72
CA SER A 85 -5.60 16.71 -11.17
C SER A 85 -5.16 16.85 -9.71
N GLN A 86 -5.11 18.08 -9.17
CA GLN A 86 -4.76 18.31 -7.76
C GLN A 86 -5.81 17.71 -6.84
N MET A 87 -5.36 16.90 -5.90
CA MET A 87 -6.20 16.25 -4.91
C MET A 87 -5.56 16.35 -3.53
N LYS A 88 -6.37 16.67 -2.52
CA LYS A 88 -6.05 16.54 -1.11
C LYS A 88 -6.98 15.49 -0.51
N LYS A 89 -6.45 14.46 0.10
CA LYS A 89 -7.23 13.34 0.66
C LYS A 89 -6.63 12.87 1.98
N LYS A 90 -7.46 12.19 2.75
CA LYS A 90 -7.01 11.42 3.90
C LYS A 90 -6.72 9.98 3.51
N GLY A 91 -5.84 9.34 4.27
CA GLY A 91 -5.53 7.94 4.08
C GLY A 91 -4.91 7.28 5.30
N ILE A 92 -4.73 6.00 5.19
CA ILE A 92 -4.17 5.13 6.22
C ILE A 92 -2.82 4.65 5.75
N GLU A 93 -1.77 4.91 6.52
CA GLU A 93 -0.44 4.35 6.29
C GLU A 93 -0.44 2.85 6.54
N VAL A 94 -0.13 2.06 5.52
CA VAL A 94 -0.09 0.59 5.62
C VAL A 94 1.29 0.00 5.44
N GLY A 95 2.24 0.80 5.03
CA GLY A 95 3.63 0.41 4.90
C GLY A 95 4.54 1.61 4.77
N HIS A 96 5.83 1.40 5.02
CA HIS A 96 6.84 2.43 4.97
C HIS A 96 8.15 1.86 4.46
N ILE A 97 8.85 2.61 3.60
CA ILE A 97 10.20 2.25 3.15
C ILE A 97 11.15 3.40 3.39
N PHE A 98 12.40 3.05 3.75
CA PHE A 98 13.47 3.98 4.02
C PHE A 98 14.71 3.62 3.21
N TYR A 99 15.38 4.60 2.68
CA TYR A 99 16.71 4.49 2.15
C TYR A 99 17.68 5.21 3.06
N PHE A 100 18.55 4.48 3.73
CA PHE A 100 19.49 5.01 4.73
C PHE A 100 20.84 5.39 4.13
N GLY A 101 21.10 5.06 2.87
CA GLY A 101 22.43 5.20 2.32
C GLY A 101 23.47 4.47 3.17
N GLN A 102 24.47 5.17 3.63
CA GLN A 102 25.53 4.63 4.49
C GLN A 102 25.47 5.12 5.95
N LYS A 103 24.33 5.71 6.36
CA LYS A 103 24.15 6.27 7.70
C LYS A 103 24.47 5.28 8.82
N TYR A 104 24.04 4.05 8.67
CA TYR A 104 24.25 3.00 9.67
C TYR A 104 25.43 2.09 9.37
N SER A 105 25.72 1.82 8.10
CA SER A 105 26.83 0.93 7.72
C SER A 105 28.22 1.47 8.08
N LYS A 106 28.42 2.79 7.96
CA LYS A 106 29.68 3.41 8.35
C LYS A 106 30.01 3.24 9.83
N PRO A 107 29.14 3.65 10.80
CA PRO A 107 29.41 3.45 12.23
C PRO A 107 29.52 1.98 12.63
N LEU A 108 28.80 1.09 11.96
CA LEU A 108 28.84 -0.35 12.20
C LEU A 108 30.03 -1.04 11.53
N ASN A 109 30.84 -0.31 10.76
CA ASN A 109 31.93 -0.85 9.94
C ASN A 109 31.47 -2.02 9.04
N ALA A 110 30.25 -1.93 8.50
CA ALA A 110 29.68 -2.93 7.60
C ALA A 110 30.26 -2.76 6.19
N ILE A 111 31.33 -3.49 5.93
CA ILE A 111 32.18 -3.37 4.72
C ILE A 111 32.11 -4.66 3.93
N VAL A 112 32.09 -4.54 2.61
CA VAL A 112 32.20 -5.64 1.66
C VAL A 112 33.25 -5.33 0.60
N ASN A 113 33.86 -6.37 0.03
CA ASN A 113 34.73 -6.21 -1.13
C ASN A 113 33.88 -6.07 -2.39
N SER A 114 34.07 -4.98 -3.11
CA SER A 114 33.49 -4.77 -4.43
C SER A 114 34.15 -5.66 -5.49
N LYS A 115 33.54 -5.75 -6.67
CA LYS A 115 34.06 -6.57 -7.79
C LYS A 115 35.48 -6.18 -8.23
N ASP A 116 35.88 -4.93 -8.01
CA ASP A 116 37.22 -4.39 -8.29
C ASP A 116 38.17 -4.50 -7.10
N GLY A 117 37.82 -5.27 -6.06
CA GLY A 117 38.65 -5.59 -4.90
C GLY A 117 38.75 -4.48 -3.84
N LYS A 118 37.98 -3.40 -3.96
CA LYS A 118 37.98 -2.32 -2.98
C LYS A 118 36.99 -2.58 -1.84
N ASN A 119 37.39 -2.18 -0.64
CA ASN A 119 36.46 -2.17 0.50
C ASN A 119 35.47 -1.00 0.39
N VAL A 120 34.19 -1.32 0.43
CA VAL A 120 33.10 -0.33 0.36
C VAL A 120 32.11 -0.56 1.48
N ASN A 121 31.60 0.52 2.11
CA ASN A 121 30.50 0.43 3.03
C ASN A 121 29.23 0.07 2.27
N VAL A 122 28.44 -0.86 2.81
CA VAL A 122 27.16 -1.26 2.20
C VAL A 122 26.15 -0.13 2.27
N TYR A 123 25.28 -0.03 1.26
CA TYR A 123 24.11 0.81 1.32
C TYR A 123 22.95 0.04 1.97
N MET A 124 22.19 0.72 2.81
CA MET A 124 21.17 0.11 3.64
C MET A 124 19.82 0.75 3.38
N GLY A 125 18.78 -0.04 3.49
CA GLY A 125 17.39 0.39 3.51
C GLY A 125 16.58 -0.49 4.46
N SER A 126 15.38 -0.07 4.77
CA SER A 126 14.43 -0.83 5.56
C SER A 126 13.02 -0.63 5.01
N TYR A 127 12.17 -1.57 5.28
CA TYR A 127 10.74 -1.45 4.99
C TYR A 127 9.92 -2.20 6.03
N GLY A 128 8.68 -1.77 6.20
CA GLY A 128 7.72 -2.43 7.07
C GLY A 128 6.32 -2.40 6.47
N ILE A 129 5.52 -3.39 6.82
CA ILE A 129 4.10 -3.47 6.49
C ILE A 129 3.32 -3.66 7.77
N GLY A 130 2.30 -2.81 7.99
CA GLY A 130 1.38 -2.92 9.11
C GLY A 130 0.33 -4.00 8.88
N VAL A 131 0.68 -5.27 9.05
CA VAL A 131 -0.22 -6.41 8.74
C VAL A 131 -1.55 -6.32 9.49
N SER A 132 -1.52 -6.04 10.78
CA SER A 132 -2.74 -5.85 11.58
C SER A 132 -3.51 -4.58 11.18
N ARG A 133 -2.81 -3.50 10.83
CA ARG A 133 -3.40 -2.26 10.33
C ARG A 133 -4.10 -2.46 8.97
N LEU A 134 -3.61 -3.36 8.13
CA LEU A 134 -4.25 -3.69 6.85
C LEU A 134 -5.71 -4.15 7.02
N VAL A 135 -6.04 -4.88 8.07
CA VAL A 135 -7.43 -5.30 8.34
C VAL A 135 -8.34 -4.07 8.49
N GLY A 136 -7.95 -3.13 9.34
CA GLY A 136 -8.67 -1.86 9.52
C GLY A 136 -8.73 -1.04 8.23
N ALA A 137 -7.60 -0.91 7.52
CA ALA A 137 -7.53 -0.16 6.27
C ALA A 137 -8.45 -0.73 5.18
N VAL A 138 -8.57 -2.07 5.09
CA VAL A 138 -9.52 -2.72 4.18
C VAL A 138 -10.95 -2.38 4.53
N ILE A 139 -11.29 -2.47 5.82
CA ILE A 139 -12.64 -2.15 6.30
C ILE A 139 -12.99 -0.71 5.97
N GLU A 140 -12.14 0.25 6.35
CA GLU A 140 -12.37 1.68 6.12
C GLU A 140 -12.47 2.04 4.63
N ALA A 141 -11.60 1.48 3.80
CA ALA A 141 -11.59 1.75 2.36
C ALA A 141 -12.73 1.08 1.59
N LYS A 142 -13.35 0.03 2.13
CA LYS A 142 -14.38 -0.77 1.45
C LYS A 142 -15.75 -0.70 2.10
N TYR A 143 -15.88 0.02 3.22
CA TYR A 143 -17.16 0.27 3.84
C TYR A 143 -17.95 1.33 3.06
N ASN A 144 -19.18 1.03 2.70
CA ASN A 144 -20.08 1.96 2.05
C ASN A 144 -21.54 1.60 2.34
N ASN A 145 -22.34 2.59 2.72
CA ASN A 145 -23.78 2.43 3.00
C ASN A 145 -24.09 1.26 3.95
N ASN A 146 -23.38 1.16 5.07
CA ASN A 146 -23.52 0.09 6.05
C ASN A 146 -23.21 -1.32 5.53
N ILE A 147 -22.51 -1.41 4.40
CA ILE A 147 -22.09 -2.68 3.80
C ILE A 147 -20.57 -2.71 3.74
N MET A 148 -19.98 -3.78 4.30
CA MET A 148 -18.57 -4.10 4.14
C MET A 148 -18.38 -4.98 2.89
N LYS A 149 -17.53 -4.55 1.96
CA LYS A 149 -17.18 -5.30 0.74
C LYS A 149 -15.74 -5.78 0.82
N TRP A 150 -15.55 -7.05 1.14
CA TRP A 150 -14.20 -7.61 1.15
C TRP A 150 -13.62 -7.67 -0.27
N PRO A 151 -12.34 -7.29 -0.48
CA PRO A 151 -11.63 -7.61 -1.70
C PRO A 151 -11.63 -9.13 -1.93
N LYS A 152 -11.85 -9.55 -3.17
CA LYS A 152 -11.97 -10.96 -3.53
C LYS A 152 -10.75 -11.80 -3.11
N SER A 153 -9.55 -11.20 -3.14
CA SER A 153 -8.28 -11.86 -2.80
C SER A 153 -8.12 -12.19 -1.30
N ILE A 154 -8.90 -11.56 -0.42
CA ILE A 154 -8.80 -11.74 1.03
C ILE A 154 -10.13 -12.09 1.69
N THR A 155 -11.16 -12.33 0.89
CA THR A 155 -12.45 -12.79 1.43
C THR A 155 -12.29 -14.21 2.03
N PRO A 156 -12.77 -14.45 3.26
CA PRO A 156 -12.59 -15.74 3.91
C PRO A 156 -13.35 -16.88 3.21
N PHE A 157 -14.42 -16.53 2.47
CA PHE A 157 -15.21 -17.47 1.68
C PHE A 157 -15.92 -16.73 0.55
N HIS A 158 -16.13 -17.40 -0.58
CA HIS A 158 -16.79 -16.81 -1.76
C HIS A 158 -18.31 -16.79 -1.67
N VAL A 159 -18.87 -17.73 -0.93
CA VAL A 159 -20.33 -17.91 -0.76
C VAL A 159 -20.63 -18.20 0.71
N ALA A 160 -21.66 -17.58 1.21
CA ALA A 160 -22.22 -17.89 2.55
C ALA A 160 -23.65 -18.45 2.37
N ILE A 161 -23.91 -19.59 2.98
CA ILE A 161 -25.24 -20.20 2.98
C ILE A 161 -25.87 -19.97 4.35
N ILE A 162 -26.95 -19.21 4.40
CA ILE A 162 -27.70 -18.97 5.62
C ILE A 162 -28.87 -19.95 5.67
N ASN A 163 -28.76 -20.96 6.52
CA ASN A 163 -29.81 -21.94 6.70
C ASN A 163 -30.86 -21.43 7.70
N LEU A 164 -32.06 -21.15 7.22
CA LEU A 164 -33.22 -20.73 8.02
C LEU A 164 -34.12 -21.90 8.47
N GLY A 165 -33.75 -23.12 8.10
CA GLY A 165 -34.48 -24.33 8.47
C GLY A 165 -34.19 -24.80 9.90
N LYS A 166 -35.10 -25.58 10.45
CA LYS A 166 -34.91 -26.29 11.71
C LYS A 166 -34.00 -27.51 11.49
N LYS A 167 -33.39 -28.00 12.57
CA LYS A 167 -32.55 -29.20 12.53
C LYS A 167 -33.30 -30.37 11.87
N ASN A 168 -32.70 -30.96 10.82
CA ASN A 168 -33.19 -32.11 10.06
C ASN A 168 -34.47 -31.90 9.20
N ASP A 169 -34.91 -30.68 8.98
CA ASP A 169 -35.97 -30.40 8.02
C ASP A 169 -35.47 -30.43 6.54
N SER A 170 -36.43 -30.33 5.58
CA SER A 170 -36.13 -30.35 4.17
C SER A 170 -35.25 -29.17 3.72
N ILE A 171 -35.38 -27.98 4.37
CA ILE A 171 -34.62 -26.78 4.07
C ILE A 171 -33.16 -27.00 4.47
N SER A 172 -32.93 -27.50 5.69
CA SER A 172 -31.58 -27.81 6.16
C SER A 172 -30.89 -28.85 5.28
N LYS A 173 -31.60 -29.91 4.87
CA LYS A 173 -31.06 -30.91 3.95
C LYS A 173 -30.64 -30.32 2.60
N LYS A 174 -31.44 -29.41 2.05
CA LYS A 174 -31.10 -28.71 0.81
C LYS A 174 -29.91 -27.77 0.97
N ALA A 175 -29.85 -27.05 2.11
CA ALA A 175 -28.72 -26.16 2.40
C ALA A 175 -27.38 -26.94 2.51
N PHE A 176 -27.36 -28.06 3.19
CA PHE A 176 -26.19 -28.92 3.28
C PHE A 176 -25.82 -29.53 1.92
N LYS A 177 -26.81 -29.99 1.14
CA LYS A 177 -26.55 -30.48 -0.22
C LYS A 177 -25.90 -29.40 -1.08
N LEU A 178 -26.42 -28.16 -1.06
CA LEU A 178 -25.82 -27.04 -1.79
C LEU A 178 -24.39 -26.72 -1.31
N TYR A 179 -24.14 -26.82 0.01
CA TYR A 179 -22.80 -26.63 0.56
C TYR A 179 -21.83 -27.67 -0.01
N ASP A 180 -22.23 -28.94 -0.02
CA ASP A 180 -21.40 -30.05 -0.54
C ASP A 180 -21.15 -29.94 -2.07
N GLU A 181 -22.10 -29.34 -2.82
CA GLU A 181 -21.96 -29.09 -4.26
C GLU A 181 -21.02 -27.91 -4.59
N LEU A 182 -20.77 -27.00 -3.63
CA LEU A 182 -19.94 -25.81 -3.80
C LEU A 182 -18.49 -25.98 -3.30
N LEU A 183 -18.18 -27.06 -2.58
CA LEU A 183 -16.83 -27.43 -2.17
C LEU A 183 -16.06 -28.10 -3.31
#